data_4f3f233233d280240cd8ebbb36b8d663
#
_entry.id   4f3f233233d280240cd8ebbb36b8d663
#
_cell.length_a   1.000
_cell.length_b   1.000
_cell.length_c   1.000
_cell.angle_alpha   90.00
_cell.angle_beta   90.00
_cell.angle_gamma   90.00
#
_symmetry.space_group_name_H-M   'P 1'
#
loop_
_entity.id
_entity.type
_entity.pdbx_description
1 polymer ?
#
loop_
_entity_poly.entity_id
_entity_poly.type
_entity_poly.pdbx_seq_one_letter_code
_entity_poly.pdbx_strand_id
1 'polypeptide(L)'
;MKKIAIIFLCLALVSVQAFAEFVMVPGLGLSHYSGSTGEKSSMSMVPFGVGLDFSYLTDSGFTLCMDNDFQYFGQVTAKSEDTSVSQKVNKGIAWNSRIMPGYTFKFAKDKAYLRLAGGPAVGTFGYEVQVEKTKTISTAITIGLAFHVGFEYFFTDMIGIGISINEIPSIYSNLGEGNANIFNLKVGPSFRLGGKGQTAKK
;
A
#
# COMPACT_ATOMS: atom_id res chain seq x y z
N MET A 1 -19.62 24.90 -19.78
CA MET A 1 -18.44 25.06 -18.91
C MET A 1 -17.88 23.76 -18.35
N LYS A 2 -18.65 22.87 -17.71
CA LYS A 2 -18.14 21.59 -17.14
C LYS A 2 -17.46 20.67 -18.17
N LYS A 3 -18.00 20.55 -19.39
CA LYS A 3 -17.41 19.71 -20.46
C LYS A 3 -16.07 20.24 -20.96
N ILE A 4 -15.90 21.56 -21.03
CA ILE A 4 -14.63 22.21 -21.45
C ILE A 4 -13.56 21.99 -20.37
N ALA A 5 -13.89 22.10 -19.10
CA ALA A 5 -12.97 21.81 -17.99
C ALA A 5 -12.47 20.36 -18.00
N ILE A 6 -13.35 19.39 -18.31
CA ILE A 6 -12.97 17.97 -18.44
C ILE A 6 -12.03 17.77 -19.63
N ILE A 7 -12.29 18.41 -20.79
CA ILE A 7 -11.41 18.34 -21.98
C ILE A 7 -10.04 18.93 -21.66
N PHE A 8 -9.99 20.10 -21.00
CA PHE A 8 -8.72 20.70 -20.56
C PHE A 8 -7.98 19.84 -19.56
N LEU A 9 -8.68 19.19 -18.61
CA LEU A 9 -8.08 18.27 -17.66
C LEU A 9 -7.53 17.03 -18.38
N CYS A 10 -8.26 16.46 -19.34
CA CYS A 10 -7.79 15.33 -20.15
C CYS A 10 -6.60 15.72 -21.04
N LEU A 11 -6.61 16.90 -21.68
CA LEU A 11 -5.49 17.41 -22.47
C LEU A 11 -4.26 17.68 -21.59
N ALA A 12 -4.44 18.26 -20.40
CA ALA A 12 -3.36 18.46 -19.45
C ALA A 12 -2.75 17.11 -18.99
N LEU A 13 -3.59 16.10 -18.73
CA LEU A 13 -3.13 14.76 -18.38
C LEU A 13 -2.39 14.08 -19.55
N VAL A 14 -2.83 14.26 -20.79
CA VAL A 14 -2.17 13.71 -21.98
C VAL A 14 -0.85 14.44 -22.28
N SER A 15 -0.79 15.75 -22.11
CA SER A 15 0.45 16.52 -22.34
C SER A 15 1.55 16.23 -21.30
N VAL A 16 1.17 15.84 -20.07
CA VAL A 16 2.12 15.42 -19.03
C VAL A 16 2.72 14.05 -19.32
N GLN A 17 2.07 13.21 -20.12
CA GLN A 17 2.55 11.86 -20.46
C GLN A 17 3.83 11.86 -21.35
N ALA A 18 4.11 12.92 -22.07
CA ALA A 18 5.25 12.97 -23.02
C ALA A 18 6.63 12.90 -22.33
N PHE A 19 6.71 13.19 -21.00
CA PHE A 19 7.95 13.24 -20.22
C PHE A 19 7.86 12.49 -18.89
N ALA A 20 6.84 11.71 -18.71
CA ALA A 20 6.61 11.00 -17.46
C ALA A 20 7.26 9.62 -17.46
N GLU A 21 7.69 9.22 -16.30
CA GLU A 21 8.24 7.92 -16.01
C GLU A 21 7.23 7.11 -15.19
N PHE A 22 7.09 5.85 -15.53
CA PHE A 22 6.23 4.92 -14.82
C PHE A 22 7.08 3.85 -14.15
N VAL A 23 6.90 3.66 -12.85
CA VAL A 23 7.58 2.62 -12.08
C VAL A 23 6.55 1.64 -11.52
N MET A 24 6.81 0.35 -11.68
CA MET A 24 6.00 -0.74 -11.15
C MET A 24 6.86 -1.63 -10.26
N VAL A 25 6.39 -1.92 -9.05
CA VAL A 25 7.07 -2.79 -8.09
C VAL A 25 6.09 -3.89 -7.63
N PRO A 26 6.00 -5.02 -8.38
CA PRO A 26 5.38 -6.21 -7.82
C PRO A 26 6.27 -6.76 -6.72
N GLY A 27 5.70 -7.16 -5.59
CA GLY A 27 6.52 -7.59 -4.46
C GLY A 27 5.81 -8.51 -3.49
N LEU A 28 6.63 -9.09 -2.61
CA LEU A 28 6.17 -9.80 -1.43
C LEU A 28 6.07 -8.81 -0.28
N GLY A 29 4.96 -8.85 0.45
CA GLY A 29 4.69 -7.95 1.55
C GLY A 29 4.34 -8.67 2.84
N LEU A 30 4.76 -8.07 3.94
CA LEU A 30 4.37 -8.42 5.30
C LEU A 30 3.67 -7.22 5.91
N SER A 31 2.50 -7.44 6.50
CA SER A 31 1.79 -6.40 7.24
C SER A 31 1.64 -6.75 8.70
N HIS A 32 1.48 -5.73 9.52
CA HIS A 32 1.01 -5.85 10.89
C HIS A 32 -0.22 -4.98 11.05
N TYR A 33 -1.35 -5.62 11.31
CA TYR A 33 -2.60 -4.96 11.66
C TYR A 33 -2.75 -4.96 13.17
N SER A 34 -3.06 -3.83 13.73
CA SER A 34 -3.39 -3.70 15.15
C SER A 34 -4.58 -2.77 15.30
N GLY A 35 -5.47 -3.07 16.23
CA GLY A 35 -6.63 -2.24 16.51
C GLY A 35 -7.17 -2.46 17.91
N SER A 36 -7.74 -1.41 18.51
CA SER A 36 -8.46 -1.50 19.76
C SER A 36 -9.87 -2.03 19.49
N THR A 37 -10.32 -2.99 20.28
CA THR A 37 -11.67 -3.55 20.21
C THR A 37 -12.53 -3.14 21.42
N GLY A 38 -12.03 -2.23 22.24
CA GLY A 38 -12.65 -1.67 23.43
C GLY A 38 -11.61 -0.96 24.30
N GLU A 39 -12.01 -0.37 25.42
CA GLU A 39 -11.10 0.43 26.27
C GLU A 39 -9.84 -0.33 26.72
N LYS A 40 -9.95 -1.66 26.92
CA LYS A 40 -8.89 -2.49 27.48
C LYS A 40 -8.61 -3.74 26.62
N SER A 41 -9.08 -3.76 25.38
CA SER A 41 -8.91 -4.89 24.50
C SER A 41 -8.39 -4.48 23.13
N SER A 42 -7.52 -5.31 22.57
CA SER A 42 -6.94 -5.07 21.27
C SER A 42 -6.87 -6.37 20.47
N MET A 43 -6.82 -6.21 19.15
CA MET A 43 -6.63 -7.31 18.21
C MET A 43 -5.43 -7.02 17.32
N SER A 44 -4.66 -8.06 17.00
CA SER A 44 -3.56 -7.96 16.05
C SER A 44 -3.46 -9.19 15.17
N MET A 45 -2.93 -9.00 13.95
CA MET A 45 -2.62 -10.06 13.00
C MET A 45 -1.42 -9.68 12.14
N VAL A 46 -0.76 -10.68 11.57
CA VAL A 46 0.39 -10.50 10.70
C VAL A 46 0.12 -11.19 9.36
N PRO A 47 -0.56 -10.50 8.43
CA PRO A 47 -0.75 -10.98 7.08
C PRO A 47 0.54 -10.91 6.26
N PHE A 48 0.63 -11.85 5.31
CA PHE A 48 1.73 -11.88 4.36
C PHE A 48 1.17 -12.22 2.96
N GLY A 49 1.77 -11.70 1.90
CA GLY A 49 1.28 -11.96 0.55
C GLY A 49 1.96 -11.14 -0.53
N VAL A 50 1.21 -10.83 -1.55
CA VAL A 50 1.70 -10.10 -2.72
C VAL A 50 1.14 -8.69 -2.75
N GLY A 51 1.93 -7.76 -3.29
CA GLY A 51 1.50 -6.40 -3.53
C GLY A 51 1.97 -5.89 -4.88
N LEU A 52 1.37 -4.82 -5.33
CA LEU A 52 1.69 -4.17 -6.57
C LEU A 52 1.65 -2.65 -6.36
N ASP A 53 2.82 -2.01 -6.47
CA ASP A 53 2.96 -0.57 -6.42
C ASP A 53 3.12 -0.03 -7.83
N PHE A 54 2.32 0.95 -8.16
CA PHE A 54 2.45 1.74 -9.37
C PHE A 54 2.80 3.17 -8.99
N SER A 55 3.74 3.76 -9.70
CA SER A 55 4.11 5.15 -9.51
C SER A 55 4.28 5.84 -10.84
N TYR A 56 3.59 6.94 -10.97
CA TYR A 56 3.73 7.87 -12.08
C TYR A 56 4.58 9.05 -11.62
N LEU A 57 5.70 9.29 -12.29
CA LEU A 57 6.68 10.32 -11.93
C LEU A 57 6.78 11.37 -13.03
N THR A 58 6.73 12.63 -12.63
CA THR A 58 7.05 13.75 -13.52
C THR A 58 8.54 14.05 -13.50
N ASP A 59 9.02 14.81 -14.47
CA ASP A 59 10.41 15.30 -14.51
C ASP A 59 10.76 16.17 -13.28
N SER A 60 9.79 16.89 -12.73
CA SER A 60 9.96 17.69 -11.52
C SER A 60 10.07 16.88 -10.23
N GLY A 61 9.85 15.58 -10.29
CA GLY A 61 9.84 14.70 -9.12
C GLY A 61 8.47 14.51 -8.46
N PHE A 62 7.43 15.24 -8.87
CA PHE A 62 6.08 14.95 -8.39
C PHE A 62 5.69 13.53 -8.77
N THR A 63 5.08 12.83 -7.83
CA THR A 63 4.74 11.40 -7.98
C THR A 63 3.31 11.17 -7.54
N LEU A 64 2.60 10.32 -8.28
CA LEU A 64 1.34 9.71 -7.86
C LEU A 64 1.56 8.21 -7.69
N CYS A 65 1.42 7.73 -6.45
CA CYS A 65 1.54 6.31 -6.12
C CYS A 65 0.15 5.69 -6.00
N MET A 66 0.02 4.46 -6.49
CA MET A 66 -1.16 3.61 -6.33
C MET A 66 -0.67 2.23 -5.89
N ASP A 67 -0.91 1.89 -4.64
CA ASP A 67 -0.47 0.62 -4.07
C ASP A 67 -1.66 -0.27 -3.75
N ASN A 68 -1.51 -1.56 -4.04
CA ASN A 68 -2.48 -2.59 -3.70
C ASN A 68 -1.76 -3.80 -3.12
N ASP A 69 -2.20 -4.26 -1.95
CA ASP A 69 -1.67 -5.45 -1.32
C ASP A 69 -2.79 -6.46 -1.11
N PHE A 70 -2.53 -7.70 -1.47
CA PHE A 70 -3.41 -8.83 -1.23
C PHE A 70 -2.65 -9.88 -0.41
N GLN A 71 -3.12 -10.15 0.80
CA GLN A 71 -2.37 -10.89 1.79
C GLN A 71 -3.24 -11.94 2.49
N TYR A 72 -2.59 -12.97 3.00
CA TYR A 72 -3.19 -14.06 3.74
C TYR A 72 -2.66 -14.08 5.18
N PHE A 73 -3.50 -14.46 6.14
CA PHE A 73 -3.09 -14.71 7.53
C PHE A 73 -3.79 -15.94 8.11
N GLY A 74 -3.09 -16.65 8.97
CA GLY A 74 -3.57 -17.89 9.60
C GLY A 74 -3.87 -17.75 11.09
N GLN A 75 -3.65 -16.57 11.67
CA GLN A 75 -3.79 -16.35 13.09
C GLN A 75 -4.23 -14.93 13.41
N VAL A 76 -5.09 -14.80 14.40
CA VAL A 76 -5.48 -13.53 15.02
C VAL A 76 -5.17 -13.63 16.51
N THR A 77 -4.58 -12.58 17.07
CA THR A 77 -4.30 -12.46 18.50
C THR A 77 -5.19 -11.39 19.09
N ALA A 78 -6.00 -11.77 20.07
CA ALA A 78 -6.78 -10.85 20.89
C ALA A 78 -6.12 -10.72 22.26
N LYS A 79 -6.02 -9.48 22.76
CA LYS A 79 -5.51 -9.16 24.09
C LYS A 79 -6.60 -8.42 24.87
N SER A 80 -6.78 -8.79 26.13
CA SER A 80 -7.56 -8.07 27.13
C SER A 80 -6.67 -7.92 28.36
N GLU A 81 -6.89 -6.92 29.21
CA GLU A 81 -6.00 -6.47 30.31
C GLU A 81 -4.98 -7.50 30.84
N ASP A 82 -5.45 -8.70 31.20
CA ASP A 82 -4.62 -9.76 31.82
C ASP A 82 -4.47 -11.02 30.96
N THR A 83 -5.08 -11.05 29.75
CA THR A 83 -5.13 -12.27 28.96
C THR A 83 -4.78 -12.00 27.49
N SER A 84 -3.91 -12.84 26.94
CA SER A 84 -3.63 -12.87 25.52
C SER A 84 -4.02 -14.22 24.93
N VAL A 85 -4.96 -14.21 24.00
CA VAL A 85 -5.44 -15.42 23.33
C VAL A 85 -5.13 -15.32 21.84
N SER A 86 -4.41 -16.31 21.34
CA SER A 86 -4.15 -16.43 19.90
C SER A 86 -5.03 -17.53 19.32
N GLN A 87 -5.81 -17.19 18.31
CA GLN A 87 -6.71 -18.10 17.64
C GLN A 87 -6.30 -18.34 16.21
N LYS A 88 -6.20 -19.61 15.81
CA LYS A 88 -6.02 -19.97 14.41
C LYS A 88 -7.28 -19.66 13.62
N VAL A 89 -7.12 -19.12 12.43
CA VAL A 89 -8.21 -18.85 11.50
C VAL A 89 -8.04 -19.71 10.25
N ASN A 90 -9.15 -20.20 9.72
CA ASN A 90 -9.11 -21.14 8.58
C ASN A 90 -8.88 -20.43 7.24
N LYS A 91 -9.37 -19.20 7.09
CA LYS A 91 -9.29 -18.40 5.86
C LYS A 91 -9.21 -16.93 6.23
N GLY A 92 -8.01 -16.43 6.48
CA GLY A 92 -7.79 -15.03 6.75
C GLY A 92 -7.26 -14.34 5.48
N ILE A 93 -7.96 -13.32 5.01
CA ILE A 93 -7.58 -12.52 3.84
C ILE A 93 -7.59 -11.05 4.24
N ALA A 94 -6.57 -10.33 3.82
CA ALA A 94 -6.47 -8.88 3.96
C ALA A 94 -6.19 -8.24 2.60
N TRP A 95 -6.81 -7.10 2.35
CA TRP A 95 -6.58 -6.29 1.17
C TRP A 95 -6.42 -4.83 1.57
N ASN A 96 -5.42 -4.16 1.01
CA ASN A 96 -5.19 -2.73 1.19
C ASN A 96 -5.07 -2.05 -0.16
N SER A 97 -5.65 -0.87 -0.29
CA SER A 97 -5.50 -0.01 -1.46
C SER A 97 -5.22 1.42 -1.01
N ARG A 98 -4.29 2.09 -1.70
CA ARG A 98 -3.84 3.45 -1.37
C ARG A 98 -3.64 4.25 -2.65
N ILE A 99 -3.98 5.54 -2.58
CA ILE A 99 -3.67 6.52 -3.63
C ILE A 99 -2.95 7.68 -2.95
N MET A 100 -1.70 7.91 -3.31
CA MET A 100 -0.83 8.79 -2.55
C MET A 100 -0.06 9.74 -3.48
N PRO A 101 -0.41 11.01 -3.54
CA PRO A 101 0.47 12.02 -4.10
C PRO A 101 1.74 12.15 -3.25
N GLY A 102 2.85 12.48 -3.88
CA GLY A 102 4.13 12.58 -3.20
C GLY A 102 5.25 13.15 -4.05
N TYR A 103 6.45 12.88 -3.64
CA TYR A 103 7.66 13.34 -4.31
C TYR A 103 8.72 12.23 -4.36
N THR A 104 9.40 12.10 -5.51
CA THR A 104 10.51 11.18 -5.72
C THR A 104 11.81 11.96 -5.92
N PHE A 105 12.76 11.70 -5.05
CA PHE A 105 14.13 12.17 -5.16
C PHE A 105 14.95 11.18 -5.98
N LYS A 106 15.60 11.65 -7.03
CA LYS A 106 16.42 10.83 -7.92
C LYS A 106 17.90 11.07 -7.60
N PHE A 107 18.67 10.00 -7.43
CA PHE A 107 20.09 10.03 -7.08
C PHE A 107 20.90 9.13 -8.02
N ALA A 108 22.23 9.20 -7.90
CA ALA A 108 23.16 8.33 -8.59
C ALA A 108 22.92 8.27 -10.11
N LYS A 109 22.68 9.43 -10.75
CA LYS A 109 22.36 9.53 -12.18
C LYS A 109 21.09 8.74 -12.53
N ASP A 110 20.03 8.93 -11.76
CA ASP A 110 18.72 8.29 -11.90
C ASP A 110 18.73 6.76 -11.72
N LYS A 111 19.72 6.24 -10.99
CA LYS A 111 19.74 4.81 -10.62
C LYS A 111 19.10 4.52 -9.27
N ALA A 112 19.01 5.50 -8.38
CA ALA A 112 18.40 5.34 -7.07
C ALA A 112 17.28 6.35 -6.86
N TYR A 113 16.13 5.88 -6.40
CA TYR A 113 14.93 6.67 -6.13
C TYR A 113 14.55 6.54 -4.66
N LEU A 114 14.34 7.66 -4.01
CA LEU A 114 13.69 7.73 -2.69
C LEU A 114 12.34 8.42 -2.88
N ARG A 115 11.27 7.73 -2.54
CA ARG A 115 9.91 8.21 -2.68
C ARG A 115 9.29 8.47 -1.33
N LEU A 116 8.67 9.63 -1.17
CA LEU A 116 7.87 10.01 -0.02
C LEU A 116 6.49 10.39 -0.50
N ALA A 117 5.46 9.72 -0.01
CA ALA A 117 4.08 9.97 -0.43
C ALA A 117 3.11 9.80 0.73
N GLY A 118 1.93 10.38 0.60
CA GLY A 118 0.86 10.22 1.58
C GLY A 118 -0.49 10.52 0.97
N GLY A 119 -1.53 9.84 1.45
CA GLY A 119 -2.87 10.02 0.91
C GLY A 119 -3.89 9.04 1.47
N PRO A 120 -5.11 9.04 0.94
CA PRO A 120 -6.17 8.18 1.40
C PRO A 120 -5.85 6.70 1.20
N ALA A 121 -6.27 5.89 2.16
CA ALA A 121 -6.12 4.45 2.17
C ALA A 121 -7.38 3.76 2.67
N VAL A 122 -7.63 2.58 2.12
CA VAL A 122 -8.64 1.65 2.62
C VAL A 122 -7.99 0.29 2.84
N GLY A 123 -8.25 -0.30 3.99
CA GLY A 123 -7.88 -1.66 4.33
C GLY A 123 -9.12 -2.47 4.65
N THR A 124 -9.16 -3.71 4.20
CA THR A 124 -10.20 -4.66 4.56
C THR A 124 -9.57 -5.98 4.94
N PHE A 125 -10.17 -6.66 5.89
CA PHE A 125 -9.83 -8.05 6.14
C PHE A 125 -11.07 -8.85 6.51
N GLY A 126 -10.99 -10.14 6.23
CA GLY A 126 -12.01 -11.11 6.59
C GLY A 126 -11.38 -12.42 7.00
N TYR A 127 -11.99 -13.10 7.96
CA TYR A 127 -11.54 -14.42 8.39
C TYR A 127 -12.69 -15.28 8.89
N GLU A 128 -12.52 -16.58 8.75
CA GLU A 128 -13.43 -17.61 9.25
C GLU A 128 -12.85 -18.21 10.53
N VAL A 129 -13.64 -18.18 11.59
CA VAL A 129 -13.36 -18.87 12.85
C VAL A 129 -14.36 -19.99 13.02
N GLN A 130 -13.88 -21.14 13.38
CA GLN A 130 -14.72 -22.27 13.77
C GLN A 130 -14.69 -22.43 15.29
N VAL A 131 -15.83 -22.21 15.94
CA VAL A 131 -16.02 -22.45 17.36
C VAL A 131 -16.98 -23.64 17.47
N GLU A 132 -16.48 -24.77 17.96
CA GLU A 132 -17.19 -26.05 17.98
C GLU A 132 -17.67 -26.48 16.58
N LYS A 133 -19.00 -26.48 16.34
CA LYS A 133 -19.62 -26.80 15.05
C LYS A 133 -20.09 -25.58 14.27
N THR A 134 -19.96 -24.39 14.85
CA THR A 134 -20.42 -23.13 14.23
C THR A 134 -19.26 -22.40 13.55
N LYS A 135 -19.49 -22.03 12.31
CA LYS A 135 -18.56 -21.18 11.54
C LYS A 135 -19.04 -19.73 11.62
N THR A 136 -18.17 -18.86 12.04
CA THR A 136 -18.41 -17.41 12.09
C THR A 136 -17.43 -16.70 11.16
N ILE A 137 -17.95 -15.82 10.32
CA ILE A 137 -17.15 -14.96 9.45
C ILE A 137 -17.11 -13.58 10.08
N SER A 138 -15.92 -13.08 10.32
CA SER A 138 -15.67 -11.70 10.76
C SER A 138 -15.05 -10.90 9.62
N THR A 139 -15.54 -9.69 9.41
CA THR A 139 -15.01 -8.77 8.40
C THR A 139 -14.80 -7.41 9.02
N ALA A 140 -13.76 -6.72 8.58
CA ALA A 140 -13.53 -5.35 8.99
C ALA A 140 -13.07 -4.47 7.82
N ILE A 141 -13.42 -3.20 7.93
CA ILE A 141 -13.01 -2.14 7.01
C ILE A 141 -12.30 -1.08 7.83
N THR A 142 -11.18 -0.62 7.34
CA THR A 142 -10.39 0.47 7.92
C THR A 142 -10.19 1.53 6.84
N ILE A 143 -10.49 2.78 7.17
CA ILE A 143 -10.23 3.94 6.31
C ILE A 143 -9.24 4.83 7.06
N GLY A 144 -8.19 5.28 6.38
CA GLY A 144 -7.14 6.05 7.00
C GLY A 144 -6.35 6.91 6.02
N LEU A 145 -5.26 7.45 6.53
CA LEU A 145 -4.25 8.15 5.76
C LEU A 145 -2.99 7.30 5.70
N ALA A 146 -2.54 6.95 4.50
CA ALA A 146 -1.28 6.25 4.32
C ALA A 146 -0.11 7.22 4.30
N PHE A 147 0.99 6.81 4.90
CA PHE A 147 2.32 7.39 4.74
C PHE A 147 3.22 6.34 4.11
N HIS A 148 3.91 6.71 3.04
CA HIS A 148 4.72 5.82 2.22
C HIS A 148 6.15 6.31 2.14
N VAL A 149 7.10 5.40 2.37
CA VAL A 149 8.51 5.57 2.07
C VAL A 149 8.94 4.42 1.18
N GLY A 150 9.35 4.73 -0.05
CA GLY A 150 9.83 3.76 -1.03
C GLY A 150 11.27 4.05 -1.42
N PHE A 151 12.06 2.99 -1.60
CA PHE A 151 13.40 3.09 -2.17
C PHE A 151 13.53 2.07 -3.29
N GLU A 152 13.96 2.53 -4.48
CA GLU A 152 14.27 1.68 -5.62
C GLU A 152 15.72 1.90 -6.08
N TYR A 153 16.37 0.81 -6.47
CA TYR A 153 17.68 0.85 -7.10
C TYR A 153 17.67 0.10 -8.43
N PHE A 154 18.00 0.80 -9.52
CA PHE A 154 17.98 0.28 -10.88
C PHE A 154 19.37 -0.18 -11.31
N PHE A 155 19.51 -1.46 -11.59
CA PHE A 155 20.74 -2.06 -12.12
C PHE A 155 20.90 -1.74 -13.60
N THR A 156 19.78 -1.67 -14.33
CA THR A 156 19.70 -1.26 -15.73
C THR A 156 18.76 -0.04 -15.84
N ASP A 157 18.57 0.47 -17.06
CA ASP A 157 17.61 1.56 -17.29
C ASP A 157 16.16 1.16 -17.02
N MET A 158 15.85 -0.13 -16.97
CA MET A 158 14.49 -0.64 -16.84
C MET A 158 14.25 -1.52 -15.61
N ILE A 159 15.28 -2.18 -15.09
CA ILE A 159 15.13 -3.24 -14.07
C ILE A 159 15.94 -2.89 -12.83
N GLY A 160 15.31 -3.03 -11.70
CA GLY A 160 15.88 -2.79 -10.38
C GLY A 160 15.26 -3.64 -9.29
N ILE A 161 15.46 -3.22 -8.08
CA ILE A 161 14.83 -3.75 -6.86
C ILE A 161 14.23 -2.59 -6.09
N GLY A 162 13.05 -2.83 -5.50
CA GLY A 162 12.36 -1.86 -4.67
C GLY A 162 12.04 -2.44 -3.29
N ILE A 163 12.07 -1.56 -2.30
CA ILE A 163 11.56 -1.80 -0.95
C ILE A 163 10.68 -0.64 -0.56
N SER A 164 9.53 -0.92 0.06
CA SER A 164 8.63 0.12 0.57
C SER A 164 8.12 -0.19 1.96
N ILE A 165 7.91 0.88 2.72
CA ILE A 165 7.28 0.87 4.03
C ILE A 165 6.07 1.77 3.95
N ASN A 166 4.93 1.28 4.44
CA ASN A 166 3.70 2.04 4.54
C ASN A 166 3.16 1.96 5.96
N GLU A 167 2.63 3.06 6.45
CA GLU A 167 1.89 3.13 7.68
C GLU A 167 0.53 3.78 7.42
N ILE A 168 -0.54 3.18 7.94
CA ILE A 168 -1.92 3.62 7.74
C ILE A 168 -2.59 3.74 9.11
N PRO A 169 -2.42 4.86 9.82
CA PRO A 169 -3.28 5.18 10.96
C PRO A 169 -4.72 5.35 10.48
N SER A 170 -5.65 4.67 11.15
CA SER A 170 -7.06 4.75 10.78
C SER A 170 -7.70 6.03 11.29
N ILE A 171 -8.59 6.57 10.47
CA ILE A 171 -9.56 7.60 10.85
C ILE A 171 -10.88 6.91 11.23
N TYR A 172 -11.17 5.79 10.59
CA TYR A 172 -12.35 4.97 10.85
C TYR A 172 -12.01 3.50 10.76
N SER A 173 -12.53 2.70 11.69
CA SER A 173 -12.48 1.25 11.62
C SER A 173 -13.76 0.68 12.27
N ASN A 174 -14.35 -0.34 11.65
CA ASN A 174 -15.46 -1.08 12.27
C ASN A 174 -15.01 -2.25 13.15
N LEU A 175 -13.73 -2.32 13.48
CA LEU A 175 -13.16 -3.31 14.42
C LEU A 175 -13.57 -3.09 15.88
N GLY A 176 -14.09 -1.91 16.21
CA GLY A 176 -14.45 -1.50 17.57
C GLY A 176 -14.27 0.00 17.77
N GLU A 177 -14.43 0.45 19.02
CA GLU A 177 -14.34 1.87 19.40
C GLU A 177 -12.89 2.36 19.55
N GLY A 178 -12.01 2.09 18.58
CA GLY A 178 -10.62 2.46 18.75
C GLY A 178 -9.85 2.70 17.46
N ASN A 179 -8.65 3.19 17.63
CA ASN A 179 -7.73 3.41 16.52
C ASN A 179 -7.18 2.06 16.01
N ALA A 180 -7.26 1.85 14.72
CA ALA A 180 -6.55 0.77 14.05
C ALA A 180 -5.32 1.35 13.35
N ASN A 181 -4.26 0.56 13.24
CA ASN A 181 -3.07 0.88 12.47
C ASN A 181 -2.66 -0.30 11.60
N ILE A 182 -2.22 -0.01 10.38
CA ILE A 182 -1.70 -1.01 9.47
C ILE A 182 -0.29 -0.59 9.09
N PHE A 183 0.68 -1.38 9.50
CA PHE A 183 2.06 -1.26 9.04
C PHE A 183 2.29 -2.28 7.93
N ASN A 184 2.95 -1.89 6.85
CA ASN A 184 3.25 -2.76 5.72
C ASN A 184 4.70 -2.57 5.27
N LEU A 185 5.41 -3.68 5.09
CA LEU A 185 6.74 -3.76 4.49
C LEU A 185 6.66 -4.61 3.24
N LYS A 186 7.19 -4.12 2.12
CA LYS A 186 7.21 -4.84 0.85
C LYS A 186 8.57 -4.77 0.17
N VAL A 187 8.94 -5.84 -0.52
CA VAL A 187 10.15 -5.93 -1.33
C VAL A 187 9.86 -6.68 -2.62
N GLY A 188 10.44 -6.22 -3.73
CA GLY A 188 10.26 -6.88 -5.02
C GLY A 188 11.10 -6.30 -6.14
N PRO A 189 11.07 -6.91 -7.33
CA PRO A 189 11.67 -6.34 -8.51
C PRO A 189 10.98 -5.01 -8.86
N SER A 190 11.76 -4.05 -9.33
CA SER A 190 11.27 -2.76 -9.80
C SER A 190 11.44 -2.67 -11.31
N PHE A 191 10.38 -2.24 -11.99
CA PHE A 191 10.37 -2.05 -13.44
C PHE A 191 10.07 -0.60 -13.76
N ARG A 192 10.93 0.00 -14.58
CA ARG A 192 10.82 1.39 -15.01
C ARG A 192 10.53 1.48 -16.50
N LEU A 193 9.48 2.20 -16.87
CA LEU A 193 9.05 2.44 -18.23
C LEU A 193 8.99 3.95 -18.51
N GLY A 194 9.45 4.40 -19.64
CA GLY A 194 9.56 5.82 -19.96
C GLY A 194 10.83 6.45 -19.36
N GLY A 195 10.90 7.78 -19.37
CA GLY A 195 12.06 8.53 -18.94
C GLY A 195 13.05 8.85 -20.07
N LYS A 196 13.89 9.86 -19.85
CA LYS A 196 14.77 10.47 -20.87
C LYS A 196 15.82 9.51 -21.46
N GLY A 197 16.07 8.37 -20.84
CA GLY A 197 17.07 7.40 -21.31
C GLY A 197 16.62 6.51 -22.48
N GLN A 198 15.32 6.37 -22.73
CA GLN A 198 14.79 5.46 -23.76
C GLN A 198 14.62 6.13 -25.14
N THR A 199 14.59 7.45 -25.21
CA THR A 199 14.38 8.19 -26.47
C THR A 199 15.67 8.53 -27.24
N ALA A 200 16.85 8.26 -26.69
CA ALA A 200 18.14 8.67 -27.27
C ALA A 200 18.87 7.58 -28.09
N LYS A 201 18.22 6.43 -28.36
CA LYS A 201 18.77 5.42 -29.27
C LYS A 201 17.79 5.16 -30.43
N LYS A 202 17.71 6.13 -31.32
CA LYS A 202 17.28 5.94 -32.72
C LYS A 202 18.34 6.48 -33.66
#